data_cf5b4329ec43ff8e615caed30f8318d4
#
_entry.id   cf5b4329ec43ff8e615caed30f8318d4
#
_cell.length_a   1.000
_cell.length_b   1.000
_cell.length_c   1.000
_cell.angle_alpha   90.00
_cell.angle_beta   90.00
_cell.angle_gamma   90.00
#
_symmetry.space_group_name_H-M   'P 1'
#
loop_
_entity.id
_entity.type
_entity.pdbx_description
1 polymer ?
#
loop_
_entity_poly.entity_id
_entity_poly.type
_entity_poly.pdbx_seq_one_letter_code
_entity_poly.pdbx_strand_id
1 'polypeptide(L)' 'MDTDLTGLRWFKSSASSAAGCVEIAHLPEGGVAVRDSKDRGKTPHVFNRHEWECFLIGAKSGEIDLPVT' A
#
# COMPACT_ATOMS: atom_id res chain seq x y z
N MET A 1 14.28 -11.33 9.74
CA MET A 1 13.88 -10.46 10.84
C MET A 1 12.45 -9.99 10.59
N ASP A 2 11.58 -10.16 11.56
CA ASP A 2 10.19 -9.81 11.38
C ASP A 2 10.01 -8.28 11.39
N THR A 3 9.21 -7.80 10.46
CA THR A 3 8.86 -6.39 10.44
C THR A 3 7.82 -6.10 11.52
N ASP A 4 8.10 -5.10 12.33
CA ASP A 4 7.15 -4.66 13.35
C ASP A 4 6.07 -3.80 12.69
N LEU A 5 4.85 -4.30 12.70
CA LEU A 5 3.71 -3.62 12.08
C LEU A 5 2.85 -2.86 13.09
N THR A 6 3.29 -2.78 14.36
CA THR A 6 2.57 -2.03 15.37
C THR A 6 2.94 -0.55 15.31
N GLY A 7 2.00 0.30 15.64
CA GLY A 7 2.25 1.74 15.71
C GLY A 7 2.46 2.41 14.37
N LEU A 8 2.15 1.74 13.27
CA LEU A 8 2.29 2.34 11.93
C LEU A 8 1.24 3.41 11.69
N ARG A 9 1.65 4.44 10.96
CA ARG A 9 0.74 5.48 10.55
C ARG A 9 0.16 5.14 9.19
N TRP A 10 -1.09 4.71 9.18
CA TRP A 10 -1.79 4.33 7.94
C TRP A 10 -2.47 5.55 7.31
N PHE A 11 -2.40 5.62 6.00
CA PHE A 11 -3.06 6.66 5.24
C PHE A 11 -3.57 6.09 3.91
N LYS A 12 -4.41 6.85 3.23
CA LYS A 12 -4.99 6.47 1.96
C LYS A 12 -4.89 7.64 0.98
N SER A 13 -5.13 7.36 -0.30
CA SER A 13 -5.17 8.40 -1.32
C SER A 13 -6.27 9.41 -0.97
N SER A 14 -6.00 10.69 -1.21
CA SER A 14 -7.00 11.74 -1.04
C SER A 14 -8.19 11.56 -1.98
N ALA A 15 -8.03 10.76 -3.03
CA ALA A 15 -9.13 10.44 -3.95
C ALA A 15 -10.08 9.38 -3.39
N SER A 16 -9.70 8.72 -2.28
CA SER A 16 -10.54 7.66 -1.70
C SER A 16 -11.78 8.24 -1.04
N SER A 17 -12.91 7.56 -1.23
CA SER A 17 -14.12 7.88 -0.51
C SER A 17 -14.11 7.17 0.85
N ALA A 18 -15.23 7.28 1.59
CA ALA A 18 -15.30 6.74 2.95
C ALA A 18 -15.27 5.22 3.03
N ALA A 19 -15.65 4.52 1.98
CA ALA A 19 -15.80 3.06 2.02
C ALA A 19 -14.78 2.36 1.13
N GLY A 20 -14.10 1.33 1.69
CA GLY A 20 -13.30 0.42 0.90
C GLY A 20 -12.05 1.04 0.28
N CYS A 21 -11.04 1.30 1.09
CA CYS A 21 -9.83 1.99 0.64
C CYS A 21 -8.60 1.09 0.74
N VAL A 22 -7.65 1.30 -0.16
CA VAL A 22 -6.29 0.78 -0.02
C VAL A 22 -5.58 1.69 0.98
N GLU A 23 -5.03 1.10 2.03
CA GLU A 23 -4.27 1.85 3.04
C GLU A 23 -2.79 1.51 2.96
N ILE A 24 -1.96 2.53 3.13
CA ILE A 24 -0.51 2.46 3.00
C ILE A 24 0.12 2.92 4.31
N ALA A 25 1.22 2.30 4.71
CA ALA A 25 2.04 2.79 5.81
C ALA A 25 3.51 2.70 5.42
N HIS A 26 4.26 3.75 5.65
CA HIS A 26 5.71 3.73 5.44
C HIS A 26 6.37 3.02 6.60
N LEU A 27 7.33 2.14 6.29
CA LEU A 27 8.08 1.41 7.29
C LEU A 27 9.38 2.13 7.60
N PRO A 28 9.88 2.03 8.85
CA PRO A 28 11.09 2.75 9.24
C PRO A 28 12.31 2.43 8.38
N GLU A 29 12.42 1.21 7.85
CA GLU A 29 13.55 0.78 7.03
C GLU A 29 13.39 1.11 5.54
N GLY A 30 12.33 1.81 5.16
CA GLY A 30 12.14 2.27 3.79
C GLY A 30 11.18 1.43 2.95
N GLY A 31 10.64 0.36 3.52
CA GLY A 31 9.61 -0.43 2.84
C GLY A 31 8.22 0.15 3.05
N VAL A 32 7.22 -0.55 2.58
CA VAL A 32 5.83 -0.12 2.63
C VAL A 32 4.93 -1.30 3.01
N ALA A 33 3.96 -1.05 3.87
CA ALA A 33 2.91 -2.00 4.18
C ALA A 33 1.62 -1.55 3.49
N VAL A 34 0.87 -2.51 2.97
CA VAL A 34 -0.39 -2.26 2.24
C VAL A 34 -1.48 -3.14 2.82
N ARG A 35 -2.64 -2.58 3.04
CA ARG A 35 -3.79 -3.35 3.53
C ARG A 35 -5.09 -2.82 2.96
N ASP A 36 -6.12 -3.64 3.07
CA ASP A 36 -7.49 -3.28 2.71
C ASP A 36 -8.19 -2.75 3.96
N SER A 37 -8.74 -1.54 3.90
CA SER A 37 -9.43 -0.95 5.04
C SER A 37 -10.68 -1.76 5.44
N LYS A 38 -11.19 -2.59 4.55
CA LYS A 38 -12.35 -3.44 4.84
C LYS A 38 -12.00 -4.65 5.72
N ASP A 39 -10.70 -4.95 5.85
CA ASP A 39 -10.25 -6.12 6.62
C ASP A 39 -8.93 -5.82 7.32
N ARG A 40 -8.99 -4.95 8.31
CA ARG A 40 -7.80 -4.52 9.04
C ARG A 40 -7.23 -5.60 9.95
N GLY A 41 -8.00 -6.65 10.23
CA GLY A 41 -7.51 -7.78 11.01
C GLY A 41 -6.62 -8.72 10.22
N LYS A 42 -6.63 -8.63 8.90
CA LYS A 42 -5.78 -9.44 8.04
C LYS A 42 -4.36 -8.89 8.05
N THR A 43 -3.36 -9.79 8.04
CA THR A 43 -1.96 -9.40 8.01
C THR A 43 -1.69 -8.54 6.78
N PRO A 44 -1.12 -7.35 6.93
CA PRO A 44 -0.79 -6.51 5.78
C PRO A 44 0.27 -7.14 4.88
N HIS A 45 0.26 -6.75 3.62
CA HIS A 45 1.32 -7.11 2.68
C HIS A 45 2.48 -6.15 2.85
N VAL A 46 3.70 -6.66 2.91
CA VAL A 46 4.90 -5.84 3.13
C VAL A 46 5.79 -5.95 1.89
N PHE A 47 6.22 -4.80 1.40
CA PHE A 47 7.09 -4.71 0.23
C PHE A 47 8.33 -3.91 0.61
N ASN A 48 9.49 -4.33 0.07
CA ASN A 48 10.72 -3.59 0.30
C ASN A 48 10.73 -2.33 -0.60
N ARG A 49 11.74 -1.49 -0.39
CA ARG A 49 11.84 -0.23 -1.12
C ARG A 49 11.90 -0.42 -2.63
N HIS A 50 12.72 -1.36 -3.09
CA HIS A 50 12.89 -1.61 -4.52
C HIS A 50 11.57 -2.08 -5.15
N GLU A 51 10.86 -3.01 -4.50
CA GLU A 51 9.58 -3.49 -4.98
C GLU A 51 8.58 -2.37 -5.11
N TRP A 52 8.54 -1.50 -4.10
CA TRP A 52 7.61 -0.37 -4.10
C TRP A 52 7.96 0.65 -5.19
N GLU A 53 9.25 0.94 -5.39
CA GLU A 53 9.69 1.85 -6.46
C GLU A 53 9.27 1.32 -7.83
N CYS A 54 9.45 0.03 -8.08
CA CYS A 54 9.04 -0.58 -9.35
C CYS A 54 7.52 -0.50 -9.55
N PHE A 55 6.78 -0.75 -8.49
CA PHE A 55 5.33 -0.63 -8.53
C PHE A 55 4.90 0.80 -8.89
N LEU A 56 5.51 1.79 -8.26
CA LEU A 56 5.17 3.19 -8.53
C LEU A 56 5.48 3.59 -9.98
N ILE A 57 6.61 3.11 -10.52
CA ILE A 57 6.96 3.37 -11.91
C ILE A 57 5.88 2.82 -12.85
N GLY A 58 5.45 1.58 -12.62
CA GLY A 58 4.40 0.96 -13.41
C GLY A 58 3.07 1.70 -13.28
N ALA A 59 2.72 2.08 -12.06
CA ALA A 59 1.47 2.79 -11.80
C ALA A 59 1.46 4.15 -12.51
N LYS A 60 2.55 4.89 -12.44
CA LYS A 60 2.65 6.23 -13.04
C LYS A 60 2.67 6.18 -14.57
N SER A 61 3.12 5.08 -15.15
CA SER A 61 3.15 4.92 -16.60
C SER A 61 1.89 4.27 -17.16
N GLY A 62 0.90 4.00 -16.32
CA GLY A 62 -0.38 3.46 -16.76
C GLY A 62 -0.42 1.96 -16.95
N GLU A 63 0.66 1.24 -16.62
CA GLU A 63 0.76 -0.20 -16.88
C GLU A 63 -0.24 -1.03 -16.08
N ILE A 64 -0.67 -0.52 -14.93
CA ILE A 64 -1.58 -1.25 -14.06
C ILE A 64 -2.94 -0.56 -13.92
N ASP A 65 -3.27 0.28 -14.87
CA ASP A 65 -4.61 0.88 -14.94
C ASP A 65 -5.66 -0.19 -15.17
N LEU A 66 -6.88 0.11 -14.75
CA LEU A 66 -7.98 -0.81 -15.00
C LEU A 66 -8.18 -0.97 -16.51
N PRO A 67 -8.50 -2.19 -16.97
CA PRO A 67 -8.76 -2.39 -18.41
C PRO A 67 -9.93 -1.50 -18.86
N VAL A 68 -9.82 -1.03 -20.10
CA VAL A 68 -10.93 -0.31 -20.74
C VAL A 68 -11.93 -1.36 -21.21
N THR A 69 -13.18 -1.22 -20.77
CA THR A 69 -14.25 -2.16 -21.13
C THR A 69 -15.32 -1.49 -21.98
#